data_9e9502c9d3c7a336a1ceefcbc7ced856
#
_entry.id   9e9502c9d3c7a336a1ceefcbc7ced856
#
_cell.length_a   1.000
_cell.length_b   1.000
_cell.length_c   1.000
_cell.angle_alpha   90.00
_cell.angle_beta   90.00
_cell.angle_gamma   90.00
#
_symmetry.space_group_name_H-M   'P 1'
#
loop_
_entity.id
_entity.type
_entity.pdbx_description
1 polymer ?
#
loop_
_entity_poly.entity_id
_entity_poly.type
_entity_poly.pdbx_seq_one_letter_code
_entity_poly.pdbx_strand_id
1 'polypeptide(L)'
;MIPVGYRHYKALIEAAATKHGLDPLLVAALVWQESAFNTDGFRHEPAFWNRYLKANPKYRHLNPRRVSSSYGLMQVMYCRLLEDKIADNDAWAPELLFVPENGLDIGCAFLAELLAWGKTVSPDDSEKALLAGLAAYNGGRGGNDPRKNWPLRTGHYAKAVLVKRALLEKANGPSQ
;
A
#
# COMPACT_ATOMS: atom_id res chain seq x y z
N MET A 1 11.58 -8.33 16.93
CA MET A 1 10.40 -9.11 17.35
C MET A 1 9.33 -8.94 16.30
N ILE A 2 8.70 -10.04 15.84
CA ILE A 2 7.58 -9.99 14.87
C ILE A 2 6.31 -9.59 15.61
N PRO A 3 5.51 -8.67 15.06
CA PRO A 3 4.25 -8.27 15.68
C PRO A 3 3.27 -9.45 15.83
N VAL A 4 2.55 -9.50 16.94
CA VAL A 4 1.54 -10.55 17.22
C VAL A 4 0.46 -10.56 16.14
N GLY A 5 0.08 -9.41 15.64
CA GLY A 5 -0.91 -9.26 14.56
C GLY A 5 -0.57 -10.02 13.28
N TYR A 6 0.71 -10.28 12.98
CA TYR A 6 1.09 -11.09 11.81
C TYR A 6 0.46 -12.48 11.86
N ARG A 7 0.52 -13.17 13.02
CA ARG A 7 -0.06 -14.50 13.15
C ARG A 7 -1.58 -14.48 13.00
N HIS A 8 -2.21 -13.42 13.51
CA HIS A 8 -3.65 -13.23 13.44
C HIS A 8 -4.17 -13.09 12.01
N TYR A 9 -3.47 -12.28 11.19
CA TYR A 9 -3.90 -11.98 9.81
C TYR A 9 -3.21 -12.84 8.75
N LYS A 10 -2.35 -13.79 9.11
CA LYS A 10 -1.54 -14.56 8.18
C LYS A 10 -2.38 -15.21 7.07
N ALA A 11 -3.43 -15.94 7.42
CA ALA A 11 -4.28 -16.63 6.44
C ALA A 11 -4.99 -15.66 5.48
N LEU A 12 -5.49 -14.52 5.97
CA LEU A 12 -6.13 -13.50 5.14
C LEU A 12 -5.11 -12.84 4.18
N ILE A 13 -3.90 -12.57 4.67
CA ILE A 13 -2.81 -12.02 3.85
C ILE A 13 -2.41 -13.01 2.76
N GLU A 14 -2.26 -14.29 3.08
CA GLU A 14 -1.92 -15.34 2.11
C GLU A 14 -2.99 -15.46 1.03
N ALA A 15 -4.27 -15.45 1.40
CA ALA A 15 -5.39 -15.51 0.47
C ALA A 15 -5.42 -14.29 -0.48
N ALA A 16 -5.31 -13.07 0.06
CA ALA A 16 -5.31 -11.85 -0.73
C ALA A 16 -4.07 -11.77 -1.64
N ALA A 17 -2.88 -12.09 -1.12
CA ALA A 17 -1.65 -12.11 -1.90
C ALA A 17 -1.74 -13.10 -3.07
N THR A 18 -2.23 -14.32 -2.83
CA THR A 18 -2.41 -15.35 -3.86
C THR A 18 -3.38 -14.88 -4.95
N LYS A 19 -4.52 -14.29 -4.56
CA LYS A 19 -5.52 -13.74 -5.50
C LYS A 19 -4.91 -12.73 -6.48
N HIS A 20 -3.96 -11.92 -6.02
CA HIS A 20 -3.34 -10.86 -6.81
C HIS A 20 -1.92 -11.22 -7.34
N GLY A 21 -1.49 -12.47 -7.21
CA GLY A 21 -0.19 -12.95 -7.71
C GLY A 21 1.01 -12.31 -7.00
N LEU A 22 0.87 -11.99 -5.71
CA LEU A 22 1.89 -11.37 -4.88
C LEU A 22 2.57 -12.37 -3.95
N ASP A 23 3.80 -12.06 -3.54
CA ASP A 23 4.48 -12.77 -2.45
C ASP A 23 3.79 -12.45 -1.10
N PRO A 24 3.25 -13.45 -0.38
CA PRO A 24 2.56 -13.22 0.89
C PRO A 24 3.44 -12.57 1.97
N LEU A 25 4.75 -12.88 1.98
CA LEU A 25 5.68 -12.24 2.91
C LEU A 25 5.94 -10.78 2.59
N LEU A 26 5.92 -10.41 1.30
CA LEU A 26 6.01 -9.02 0.87
C LEU A 26 4.77 -8.23 1.31
N VAL A 27 3.57 -8.81 1.12
CA VAL A 27 2.31 -8.19 1.58
C VAL A 27 2.32 -8.04 3.10
N ALA A 28 2.69 -9.07 3.85
CA ALA A 28 2.79 -9.01 5.30
C ALA A 28 3.79 -7.94 5.78
N ALA A 29 4.93 -7.81 5.11
CA ALA A 29 5.93 -6.79 5.40
C ALA A 29 5.42 -5.36 5.15
N LEU A 30 4.62 -5.18 4.09
CA LEU A 30 3.99 -3.91 3.78
C LEU A 30 2.91 -3.58 4.83
N VAL A 31 2.03 -4.52 5.21
CA VAL A 31 1.07 -4.35 6.31
C VAL A 31 1.78 -3.98 7.62
N TRP A 32 2.90 -4.65 7.92
CA TRP A 32 3.72 -4.28 9.08
C TRP A 32 4.25 -2.85 8.99
N GLN A 33 4.68 -2.41 7.81
CA GLN A 33 5.19 -1.06 7.58
C GLN A 33 4.09 -0.01 7.71
N GLU A 34 2.89 -0.27 7.21
CA GLU A 34 1.79 0.69 7.12
C GLU A 34 1.03 0.86 8.43
N SER A 35 0.65 -0.23 9.07
CA SER A 35 -0.25 -0.21 10.23
C SER A 35 0.25 -0.97 11.46
N ALA A 36 1.38 -1.68 11.34
CA ALA A 36 1.80 -2.67 12.35
C ALA A 36 0.69 -3.70 12.65
N PHE A 37 -0.10 -4.07 11.65
CA PHE A 37 -1.27 -4.95 11.72
C PHE A 37 -2.46 -4.37 12.52
N ASN A 38 -2.56 -3.05 12.63
CA ASN A 38 -3.72 -2.39 13.23
C ASN A 38 -4.81 -2.19 12.17
N THR A 39 -5.94 -2.90 12.31
CA THR A 39 -7.11 -2.75 11.40
C THR A 39 -7.77 -1.40 11.51
N ASP A 40 -7.71 -0.77 12.68
CA ASP A 40 -8.31 0.55 12.92
C ASP A 40 -7.35 1.71 12.56
N GLY A 41 -6.25 1.37 11.88
CA GLY A 41 -5.27 2.33 11.42
C GLY A 41 -5.92 3.43 10.57
N PHE A 42 -5.83 4.67 11.05
CA PHE A 42 -6.38 5.85 10.37
C PHE A 42 -5.36 6.97 10.40
N ARG A 43 -5.09 7.56 9.23
CA ARG A 43 -4.19 8.71 9.12
C ARG A 43 -4.75 9.74 8.17
N HIS A 44 -5.06 10.94 8.70
CA HIS A 44 -5.48 12.06 7.89
C HIS A 44 -4.28 12.81 7.30
N GLU A 45 -4.34 13.13 6.00
CA GLU A 45 -3.30 13.78 5.22
C GLU A 45 -3.74 15.18 4.75
N PRO A 46 -3.80 16.21 5.63
CA PRO A 46 -4.29 17.54 5.26
C PRO A 46 -3.42 18.23 4.20
N ALA A 47 -2.10 17.97 4.20
CA ALA A 47 -1.20 18.48 3.17
C ALA A 47 -1.52 17.91 1.80
N PHE A 48 -1.90 16.63 1.72
CA PHE A 48 -2.32 15.98 0.48
C PHE A 48 -3.62 16.58 -0.05
N TRP A 49 -4.61 16.80 0.83
CA TRP A 49 -5.83 17.52 0.47
C TRP A 49 -5.53 18.88 -0.15
N ASN A 50 -4.78 19.71 0.56
CA ASN A 50 -4.51 21.08 0.13
C ASN A 50 -3.74 21.14 -1.21
N ARG A 51 -2.83 20.18 -1.44
CA ARG A 51 -1.97 20.18 -2.61
C ARG A 51 -2.61 19.56 -3.86
N TYR A 52 -3.45 18.53 -3.71
CA TYR A 52 -3.87 17.72 -4.84
C TYR A 52 -5.38 17.60 -5.00
N LEU A 53 -6.16 17.62 -3.93
CA LEU A 53 -7.59 17.30 -4.00
C LEU A 53 -8.49 18.52 -3.94
N LYS A 54 -8.15 19.53 -3.13
CA LYS A 54 -8.99 20.71 -2.88
C LYS A 54 -9.41 21.48 -4.15
N ALA A 55 -8.51 21.63 -5.10
CA ALA A 55 -8.77 22.31 -6.37
C ALA A 55 -9.34 21.40 -7.45
N ASN A 56 -9.33 20.09 -7.22
CA ASN A 56 -9.78 19.11 -8.22
C ASN A 56 -11.31 19.02 -8.22
N PRO A 57 -11.99 19.27 -9.37
CA PRO A 57 -13.45 19.21 -9.48
C PRO A 57 -14.06 17.88 -9.00
N LYS A 58 -13.32 16.77 -9.15
CA LYS A 58 -13.75 15.43 -8.74
C LYS A 58 -13.86 15.29 -7.22
N TYR A 59 -13.02 16.01 -6.45
CA TYR A 59 -12.91 15.79 -5.01
C TYR A 59 -13.35 16.98 -4.14
N ARG A 60 -13.30 18.21 -4.68
CA ARG A 60 -13.53 19.46 -3.92
C ARG A 60 -14.86 19.54 -3.17
N HIS A 61 -15.87 18.76 -3.59
CA HIS A 61 -17.20 18.70 -2.97
C HIS A 61 -17.31 17.59 -1.92
N LEU A 62 -16.31 16.73 -1.80
CA LEU A 62 -16.29 15.62 -0.84
C LEU A 62 -15.75 16.09 0.51
N ASN A 63 -16.03 15.32 1.58
CA ASN A 63 -15.48 15.59 2.90
C ASN A 63 -13.94 15.46 2.87
N PRO A 64 -13.18 16.54 3.14
CA PRO A 64 -11.72 16.54 3.07
C PRO A 64 -11.07 15.45 3.91
N ARG A 65 -11.56 15.26 5.15
CA ARG A 65 -11.02 14.29 6.08
C ARG A 65 -11.24 12.85 5.61
N ARG A 66 -12.35 12.56 4.96
CA ARG A 66 -12.63 11.22 4.44
C ARG A 66 -11.79 10.91 3.21
N VAL A 67 -11.78 11.81 2.23
CA VAL A 67 -11.18 11.56 0.92
C VAL A 67 -9.65 11.60 0.93
N SER A 68 -9.05 12.36 1.86
CA SER A 68 -7.58 12.46 2.00
C SER A 68 -7.04 11.73 3.23
N SER A 69 -7.68 10.66 3.65
CA SER A 69 -7.18 9.80 4.71
C SER A 69 -6.87 8.40 4.20
N SER A 70 -5.95 7.75 4.89
CA SER A 70 -5.56 6.35 4.71
C SER A 70 -6.21 5.49 5.79
N TYR A 71 -6.61 4.26 5.43
CA TYR A 71 -7.44 3.40 6.25
C TYR A 71 -6.92 1.96 6.31
N GLY A 72 -7.04 1.34 7.47
CA GLY A 72 -6.92 -0.09 7.69
C GLY A 72 -5.51 -0.65 7.59
N LEU A 73 -5.42 -1.96 7.41
CA LEU A 73 -4.17 -2.72 7.44
C LEU A 73 -3.13 -2.23 6.43
N MET A 74 -3.55 -1.91 5.21
CA MET A 74 -2.66 -1.50 4.13
C MET A 74 -2.64 0.01 3.90
N GLN A 75 -3.30 0.80 4.77
CA GLN A 75 -3.34 2.27 4.70
C GLN A 75 -3.71 2.80 3.31
N VAL A 76 -4.75 2.21 2.71
CA VAL A 76 -5.25 2.65 1.40
C VAL A 76 -5.97 3.98 1.55
N MET A 77 -5.63 4.96 0.69
CA MET A 77 -6.32 6.24 0.66
C MET A 77 -7.67 6.13 -0.05
N TYR A 78 -8.72 6.75 0.54
CA TYR A 78 -10.06 6.69 -0.05
C TYR A 78 -10.15 7.35 -1.44
N CYS A 79 -9.41 8.41 -1.70
CA CYS A 79 -9.36 9.00 -3.03
C CYS A 79 -8.91 8.00 -4.11
N ARG A 80 -8.09 7.01 -3.75
CA ARG A 80 -7.65 5.97 -4.68
C ARG A 80 -8.80 5.07 -5.13
N LEU A 81 -9.70 4.69 -4.23
CA LEU A 81 -10.89 3.91 -4.57
C LEU A 81 -11.77 4.67 -5.57
N LEU A 82 -11.89 5.99 -5.41
CA LEU A 82 -12.65 6.85 -6.32
C LEU A 82 -11.96 7.00 -7.69
N GLU A 83 -10.62 6.95 -7.74
CA GLU A 83 -9.87 6.98 -9.00
C GLU A 83 -10.03 5.70 -9.79
N ASP A 84 -9.95 4.56 -9.13
CA ASP A 84 -10.02 3.24 -9.74
C ASP A 84 -11.46 2.79 -10.03
N LYS A 85 -12.46 3.65 -9.76
CA LYS A 85 -13.89 3.34 -9.90
C LYS A 85 -14.33 2.11 -9.09
N ILE A 86 -13.58 1.76 -8.05
CA ILE A 86 -13.95 0.72 -7.08
C ILE A 86 -15.09 1.26 -6.20
N ALA A 87 -15.12 2.59 -6.00
CA ALA A 87 -16.18 3.28 -5.31
C ALA A 87 -16.83 4.29 -6.26
N ASP A 88 -18.15 4.13 -6.46
CA ASP A 88 -18.97 5.14 -7.12
C ASP A 88 -19.46 6.15 -6.07
N ASN A 89 -18.89 7.35 -6.07
CA ASN A 89 -19.29 8.45 -5.21
C ASN A 89 -19.28 8.11 -3.70
N ASP A 90 -20.30 8.61 -2.98
CA ASP A 90 -20.47 8.38 -1.53
C ASP A 90 -21.10 7.01 -1.18
N ALA A 91 -21.41 6.16 -2.19
CA ALA A 91 -22.02 4.85 -1.95
C ALA A 91 -21.04 3.87 -1.26
N TRP A 92 -19.73 4.08 -1.40
CA TRP A 92 -18.71 3.32 -0.69
C TRP A 92 -18.22 4.13 0.51
N ALA A 93 -18.48 3.60 1.69
CA ALA A 93 -17.93 4.16 2.91
C ALA A 93 -16.44 3.79 3.01
N PRO A 94 -15.51 4.76 3.21
CA PRO A 94 -14.10 4.44 3.38
C PRO A 94 -13.85 3.52 4.58
N GLU A 95 -14.79 3.47 5.53
CA GLU A 95 -14.77 2.60 6.71
C GLU A 95 -14.76 1.10 6.35
N LEU A 96 -15.20 0.72 5.16
CA LEU A 96 -15.07 -0.67 4.66
C LEU A 96 -13.60 -1.11 4.54
N LEU A 97 -12.66 -0.18 4.44
CA LEU A 97 -11.22 -0.47 4.44
C LEU A 97 -10.70 -0.91 5.83
N PHE A 98 -11.46 -0.70 6.91
CA PHE A 98 -11.17 -1.26 8.22
C PHE A 98 -11.51 -2.75 8.32
N VAL A 99 -12.36 -3.27 7.41
CA VAL A 99 -12.62 -4.71 7.29
C VAL A 99 -11.39 -5.36 6.68
N PRO A 100 -10.70 -6.29 7.38
CA PRO A 100 -9.41 -6.84 6.96
C PRO A 100 -9.43 -7.40 5.55
N GLU A 101 -10.47 -8.16 5.20
CA GLU A 101 -10.62 -8.79 3.88
C GLU A 101 -10.67 -7.74 2.76
N ASN A 102 -11.46 -6.69 2.94
CA ASN A 102 -11.61 -5.62 1.95
C ASN A 102 -10.33 -4.79 1.82
N GLY A 103 -9.76 -4.39 2.97
CA GLY A 103 -8.53 -3.59 2.99
C GLY A 103 -7.35 -4.33 2.37
N LEU A 104 -7.23 -5.64 2.62
CA LEU A 104 -6.20 -6.49 2.03
C LEU A 104 -6.43 -6.71 0.53
N ASP A 105 -7.65 -7.00 0.11
CA ASP A 105 -7.97 -7.24 -1.30
C ASP A 105 -7.64 -6.01 -2.16
N ILE A 106 -8.16 -4.84 -1.76
CA ILE A 106 -7.95 -3.57 -2.47
C ILE A 106 -6.48 -3.14 -2.41
N GLY A 107 -5.85 -3.25 -1.25
CA GLY A 107 -4.44 -2.90 -1.08
C GLY A 107 -3.50 -3.79 -1.88
N CYS A 108 -3.79 -5.09 -1.98
CA CYS A 108 -3.03 -6.03 -2.81
C CYS A 108 -3.21 -5.74 -4.31
N ALA A 109 -4.42 -5.44 -4.77
CA ALA A 109 -4.66 -5.02 -6.15
C ALA A 109 -3.82 -3.79 -6.51
N PHE A 110 -3.83 -2.78 -5.63
CA PHE A 110 -3.02 -1.57 -5.81
C PHE A 110 -1.51 -1.85 -5.79
N LEU A 111 -1.04 -2.68 -4.87
CA LEU A 111 0.38 -3.08 -4.83
C LEU A 111 0.78 -3.82 -6.11
N ALA A 112 -0.03 -4.76 -6.59
CA ALA A 112 0.24 -5.51 -7.82
C ALA A 112 0.37 -4.57 -9.03
N GLU A 113 -0.52 -3.57 -9.16
CA GLU A 113 -0.45 -2.55 -10.19
C GLU A 113 0.86 -1.75 -10.14
N LEU A 114 1.30 -1.36 -8.94
CA LEU A 114 2.53 -0.59 -8.78
C LEU A 114 3.80 -1.42 -9.03
N LEU A 115 3.80 -2.69 -8.65
CA LEU A 115 4.90 -3.61 -8.96
C LEU A 115 4.99 -3.88 -10.48
N ALA A 116 3.85 -4.03 -11.14
CA ALA A 116 3.81 -4.14 -12.61
C ALA A 116 4.35 -2.86 -13.28
N TRP A 117 3.93 -1.67 -12.80
CA TRP A 117 4.50 -0.41 -13.26
C TRP A 117 6.01 -0.32 -13.02
N GLY A 118 6.51 -0.76 -11.87
CA GLY A 118 7.94 -0.81 -11.57
C GLY A 118 8.73 -1.57 -12.65
N LYS A 119 8.21 -2.69 -13.11
CA LYS A 119 8.79 -3.47 -14.22
C LYS A 119 8.80 -2.70 -15.54
N THR A 120 7.81 -1.86 -15.81
CA THR A 120 7.79 -1.05 -17.05
C THR A 120 8.81 0.09 -17.04
N VAL A 121 9.17 0.61 -15.88
CA VAL A 121 10.12 1.73 -15.73
C VAL A 121 11.55 1.29 -15.46
N SER A 122 11.76 0.01 -15.17
CA SER A 122 13.07 -0.62 -14.96
C SER A 122 13.06 -2.09 -15.43
N PRO A 123 12.90 -2.34 -16.74
CA PRO A 123 12.70 -3.70 -17.27
C PRO A 123 13.93 -4.60 -17.10
N ASP A 124 15.12 -4.04 -17.14
CA ASP A 124 16.38 -4.76 -17.12
C ASP A 124 16.98 -4.93 -15.71
N ASP A 125 16.30 -4.40 -14.67
CA ASP A 125 16.77 -4.42 -13.29
C ASP A 125 15.61 -4.73 -12.35
N SER A 126 15.47 -6.01 -11.97
CA SER A 126 14.37 -6.49 -11.15
C SER A 126 14.36 -5.92 -9.72
N GLU A 127 15.55 -5.66 -9.15
CA GLU A 127 15.66 -5.04 -7.82
C GLU A 127 15.18 -3.59 -7.88
N LYS A 128 15.64 -2.83 -8.86
CA LYS A 128 15.23 -1.44 -9.07
C LYS A 128 13.75 -1.33 -9.40
N ALA A 129 13.21 -2.26 -10.18
CA ALA A 129 11.78 -2.37 -10.47
C ALA A 129 10.96 -2.58 -9.19
N LEU A 130 11.38 -3.51 -8.32
CA LEU A 130 10.74 -3.78 -7.04
C LEU A 130 10.79 -2.55 -6.13
N LEU A 131 11.96 -1.91 -6.00
CA LEU A 131 12.11 -0.69 -5.20
C LEU A 131 11.24 0.45 -5.72
N ALA A 132 11.13 0.63 -7.04
CA ALA A 132 10.27 1.65 -7.65
C ALA A 132 8.78 1.41 -7.33
N GLY A 133 8.30 0.17 -7.46
CA GLY A 133 6.92 -0.20 -7.14
C GLY A 133 6.58 0.03 -5.67
N LEU A 134 7.43 -0.43 -4.75
CA LEU A 134 7.24 -0.24 -3.31
C LEU A 134 7.32 1.24 -2.90
N ALA A 135 8.29 1.98 -3.44
CA ALA A 135 8.40 3.42 -3.17
C ALA A 135 7.19 4.19 -3.69
N ALA A 136 6.65 3.79 -4.85
CA ALA A 136 5.44 4.40 -5.41
C ALA A 136 4.19 4.13 -4.58
N TYR A 137 4.11 3.02 -3.85
CA TYR A 137 3.02 2.74 -2.92
C TYR A 137 2.87 3.85 -1.87
N ASN A 138 3.98 4.25 -1.27
CA ASN A 138 4.00 5.31 -0.25
C ASN A 138 3.97 6.73 -0.85
N GLY A 139 4.74 6.99 -1.90
CA GLY A 139 5.00 8.35 -2.38
C GLY A 139 4.48 8.68 -3.78
N GLY A 140 3.73 7.76 -4.40
CA GLY A 140 3.24 7.89 -5.78
C GLY A 140 4.34 7.75 -6.84
N ARG A 141 3.93 7.48 -8.07
CA ARG A 141 4.84 7.21 -9.21
C ARG A 141 5.73 8.40 -9.57
N GLY A 142 5.20 9.64 -9.48
CA GLY A 142 5.89 10.84 -9.98
C GLY A 142 7.26 11.11 -9.33
N GLY A 143 7.40 10.87 -8.02
CA GLY A 143 8.66 11.04 -7.29
C GLY A 143 9.52 9.77 -7.24
N ASN A 144 9.03 8.66 -7.74
CA ASN A 144 9.66 7.34 -7.61
C ASN A 144 9.88 6.63 -8.96
N ASP A 145 9.84 7.38 -10.06
CA ASP A 145 10.24 6.90 -11.37
C ASP A 145 11.78 6.92 -11.48
N PRO A 146 12.44 5.75 -11.53
CA PRO A 146 13.89 5.66 -11.55
C PRO A 146 14.54 6.21 -12.80
N ARG A 147 13.78 6.44 -13.86
CA ARG A 147 14.26 7.10 -15.10
C ARG A 147 14.45 8.60 -14.92
N LYS A 148 13.76 9.20 -13.92
CA LYS A 148 13.74 10.64 -13.63
C LYS A 148 14.38 11.00 -12.31
N ASN A 149 14.25 10.12 -11.32
CA ASN A 149 14.63 10.38 -9.93
C ASN A 149 15.43 9.20 -9.37
N TRP A 150 16.71 9.39 -9.15
CA TRP A 150 17.52 8.44 -8.41
C TRP A 150 18.50 9.21 -7.50
N PRO A 151 18.48 8.95 -6.17
CA PRO A 151 17.65 7.96 -5.49
C PRO A 151 16.14 8.30 -5.49
N LEU A 152 15.30 7.26 -5.37
CA LEU A 152 13.85 7.41 -5.31
C LEU A 152 13.44 8.25 -4.09
N ARG A 153 12.42 9.11 -4.25
CA ARG A 153 11.97 10.03 -3.19
C ARG A 153 11.59 9.31 -1.88
N THR A 154 10.91 8.18 -1.98
CA THR A 154 10.55 7.33 -0.84
C THR A 154 11.26 5.98 -0.86
N GLY A 155 12.46 5.91 -1.41
CA GLY A 155 13.27 4.70 -1.48
C GLY A 155 13.61 4.10 -0.10
N HIS A 156 13.72 4.94 0.94
CA HIS A 156 13.89 4.48 2.33
C HIS A 156 12.69 3.66 2.82
N TYR A 157 11.47 4.01 2.42
CA TYR A 157 10.28 3.23 2.71
C TYR A 157 10.35 1.84 2.06
N ALA A 158 10.66 1.76 0.77
CA ALA A 158 10.82 0.49 0.06
C ALA A 158 11.84 -0.43 0.74
N LYS A 159 13.00 0.11 1.13
CA LYS A 159 14.03 -0.63 1.87
C LYS A 159 13.52 -1.13 3.23
N ALA A 160 12.75 -0.32 3.96
CA ALA A 160 12.17 -0.71 5.25
C ALA A 160 11.18 -1.89 5.10
N VAL A 161 10.37 -1.92 4.03
CA VAL A 161 9.50 -3.04 3.70
C VAL A 161 10.33 -4.32 3.44
N LEU A 162 11.39 -4.23 2.64
CA LEU A 162 12.25 -5.38 2.34
C LEU A 162 12.98 -5.93 3.56
N VAL A 163 13.43 -5.07 4.48
CA VAL A 163 13.99 -5.50 5.76
C VAL A 163 12.96 -6.29 6.58
N LYS A 164 11.72 -5.82 6.65
CA LYS A 164 10.62 -6.53 7.35
C LYS A 164 10.30 -7.86 6.69
N ARG A 165 10.30 -7.92 5.35
CA ARG A 165 10.13 -9.18 4.61
C ARG A 165 11.18 -10.22 5.00
N ALA A 166 12.46 -9.83 5.03
CA ALA A 166 13.55 -10.71 5.43
C ALA A 166 13.43 -11.19 6.89
N LEU A 167 12.93 -10.34 7.80
CA LEU A 167 12.67 -10.74 9.20
C LEU A 167 11.53 -11.76 9.29
N LEU A 168 10.46 -11.57 8.51
CA LEU A 168 9.34 -12.52 8.45
C LEU A 168 9.76 -13.86 7.85
N GLU A 169 10.59 -13.85 6.81
CA GLU A 169 11.14 -15.05 6.17
C GLU A 169 11.95 -15.89 7.16
N LYS A 170 12.86 -15.26 7.92
CA LYS A 170 13.64 -15.94 8.96
C LYS A 170 12.76 -16.59 10.03
N ALA A 171 11.65 -15.97 10.39
CA ALA A 171 10.76 -16.46 11.42
C ALA A 171 9.80 -17.57 10.95
N ASN A 172 9.57 -17.65 9.64
CA ASN A 172 8.77 -18.72 9.03
C ASN A 172 9.65 -19.87 8.49
N GLY A 173 10.99 -19.75 8.55
CA GLY A 173 11.92 -20.83 8.22
C GLY A 173 11.73 -22.05 9.13
N PRO A 174 12.20 -23.24 8.72
CA PRO A 174 12.07 -24.45 9.53
C PRO A 174 12.65 -24.17 10.90
N SER A 175 11.84 -24.44 11.94
CA SER A 175 12.33 -24.50 13.32
C SER A 175 13.45 -25.54 13.35
N GLN A 176 14.69 -25.10 13.63
CA GLN A 176 15.82 -26.00 13.86
C GLN A 176 15.57 -26.84 15.09
#